data_3c3a198f297e5bcd939f3dfe4e816f1a
#
_entry.id   3c3a198f297e5bcd939f3dfe4e816f1a
#
_cell.length_a   1.000
_cell.length_b   1.000
_cell.length_c   1.000
_cell.angle_alpha   90.00
_cell.angle_beta   90.00
_cell.angle_gamma   90.00
#
_symmetry.space_group_name_H-M   'P 1'
#
loop_
_entity.id
_entity.type
_entity.pdbx_description
1 polymer ?
#
loop_
_entity_poly.entity_id
_entity_poly.type
_entity_poly.pdbx_seq_one_letter_code
_entity_poly.pdbx_strand_id
1 'polypeptide(L)' 'MPDHPAAEQPAGSQPELLTISEAAELLRAPVATLRYWRHRNIGPRSFRLGRRVLYRRSDLHTWIDAQQDQDVRTEL' A
#
# COMPACT_ATOMS: atom_id res chain seq x y z
N MET A 1 18.65 12.89 20.11
CA MET A 1 18.55 12.47 19.47
C MET A 1 18.06 12.09 18.82
N PRO A 2 17.98 12.16 18.79
CA PRO A 2 17.38 11.67 18.18
C PRO A 2 17.46 10.75 17.46
N ASP A 3 17.71 10.44 17.46
CA ASP A 3 17.78 9.73 16.67
C ASP A 3 16.93 9.42 16.01
N HIS A 4 16.96 10.01 15.30
CA HIS A 4 15.85 9.59 14.89
C HIS A 4 15.87 8.64 13.84
N PRO A 5 14.95 7.76 13.75
CA PRO A 5 15.04 6.64 12.86
C PRO A 5 15.10 7.04 11.40
N ALA A 6 14.38 8.08 11.07
CA ALA A 6 14.36 8.52 9.67
C ALA A 6 15.74 8.95 9.24
N ALA A 7 16.46 9.56 10.12
CA ALA A 7 17.79 10.03 9.79
C ALA A 7 18.74 8.87 9.60
N GLU A 8 18.39 7.74 10.16
CA GLU A 8 19.29 6.60 10.14
C GLU A 8 18.98 5.62 9.03
N GLN A 9 17.90 5.83 8.33
CA GLN A 9 17.53 4.91 7.27
C GLN A 9 18.33 5.20 6.01
N PRO A 10 18.77 4.16 5.33
CA PRO A 10 19.47 4.37 4.07
C PRO A 10 18.55 5.05 3.06
N ALA A 11 19.18 5.73 2.12
CA ALA A 11 18.42 6.33 1.05
C ALA A 11 17.66 5.24 0.31
N GLY A 12 16.40 5.49 0.03
CA GLY A 12 15.57 4.52 -0.65
C GLY A 12 14.84 3.57 0.25
N SER A 13 15.18 3.59 1.54
CA SER A 13 14.48 2.76 2.50
C SER A 13 13.07 3.29 2.71
N GLN A 14 12.10 2.39 2.79
CA GLN A 14 10.71 2.76 2.88
C GLN A 14 10.06 2.05 4.07
N PRO A 15 9.11 2.69 4.73
CA PRO A 15 8.41 2.00 5.81
C PRO A 15 7.65 0.80 5.27
N GLU A 16 7.60 -0.23 6.07
CA GLU A 16 6.84 -1.43 5.70
C GLU A 16 5.35 -1.22 5.89
N LEU A 17 4.95 -0.41 6.86
CA LEU A 17 3.53 -0.15 7.13
C LEU A 17 3.17 1.22 6.62
N LEU A 18 2.07 1.30 5.88
CA LEU A 18 1.62 2.52 5.25
C LEU A 18 0.21 2.84 5.71
N THR A 19 -0.06 4.13 5.88
CA THR A 19 -1.43 4.58 6.09
C THR A 19 -2.19 4.48 4.78
N ILE A 20 -3.52 4.65 4.85
CA ILE A 20 -4.32 4.60 3.63
C ILE A 20 -3.92 5.72 2.68
N SER A 21 -3.56 6.88 3.20
CA SER A 21 -3.09 7.97 2.35
C SER A 21 -1.79 7.63 1.64
N GLU A 22 -0.87 7.03 2.38
CA GLU A 22 0.41 6.63 1.80
C GLU A 22 0.23 5.52 0.78
N ALA A 23 -0.65 4.57 1.08
CA ALA A 23 -0.95 3.51 0.13
C ALA A 23 -1.57 4.07 -1.14
N ALA A 24 -2.47 5.04 -0.99
CA ALA A 24 -3.09 5.68 -2.14
C ALA A 24 -2.05 6.36 -3.02
N GLU A 25 -1.08 7.01 -2.41
CA GLU A 25 0.00 7.63 -3.17
C GLU A 25 0.81 6.60 -3.92
N LEU A 26 1.14 5.51 -3.26
CA LEU A 26 1.93 4.45 -3.88
C LEU A 26 1.19 3.85 -5.07
N LEU A 27 -0.11 3.64 -4.91
CA LEU A 27 -0.94 3.05 -5.94
C LEU A 27 -1.40 4.07 -6.98
N ARG A 28 -1.16 5.34 -6.73
CA ARG A 28 -1.57 6.41 -7.63
C ARG A 28 -3.08 6.43 -7.80
N ALA A 29 -3.79 6.20 -6.70
CA ALA A 29 -5.25 6.14 -6.70
C ALA A 29 -5.79 7.05 -5.61
N PRO A 30 -7.02 7.55 -5.76
CA PRO A 30 -7.62 8.36 -4.71
C PRO A 30 -7.87 7.55 -3.44
N VAL A 31 -7.78 8.21 -2.30
CA VAL A 31 -8.07 7.56 -1.03
C VAL A 31 -9.48 6.97 -1.03
N ALA A 32 -10.43 7.69 -1.63
CA ALA A 32 -11.81 7.22 -1.69
C ALA A 32 -11.91 5.86 -2.40
N THR A 33 -11.06 5.66 -3.40
CA THR A 33 -11.04 4.39 -4.11
C THR A 33 -10.60 3.26 -3.18
N LEU A 34 -9.57 3.50 -2.39
CA LEU A 34 -9.09 2.49 -1.45
C LEU A 34 -10.14 2.18 -0.39
N ARG A 35 -10.85 3.20 0.08
CA ARG A 35 -11.92 2.98 1.03
C ARG A 35 -13.04 2.15 0.44
N TYR A 36 -13.39 2.43 -0.79
CA TYR A 36 -14.41 1.67 -1.49
C TYR A 36 -13.98 0.20 -1.63
N TRP A 37 -12.73 -0.02 -2.03
CA TRP A 37 -12.22 -1.39 -2.17
C TRP A 37 -12.28 -2.13 -0.85
N ARG A 38 -11.89 -1.47 0.25
CA ARG A 38 -11.96 -2.10 1.56
C ARG A 38 -13.39 -2.48 1.92
N HIS A 39 -14.31 -1.58 1.63
CA HIS A 39 -15.72 -1.82 1.91
C HIS A 39 -16.22 -3.05 1.14
N ARG A 40 -15.74 -3.22 -0.06
CA ARG A 40 -16.15 -4.32 -0.92
C ARG A 40 -15.30 -5.58 -0.73
N ASN A 41 -14.31 -5.52 0.13
CA ASN A 41 -13.36 -6.63 0.33
C ASN A 41 -12.61 -6.98 -0.95
N ILE A 42 -12.28 -5.98 -1.73
CA ILE A 42 -11.45 -6.14 -2.92
C ILE A 42 -10.24 -5.23 -2.78
N GLY A 43 -9.35 -5.29 -3.77
CA GLY A 43 -8.16 -4.47 -3.73
C GLY A 43 -7.06 -5.10 -2.88
N PRO A 44 -6.04 -4.34 -2.57
CA PRO A 44 -4.93 -4.89 -1.81
C PRO A 44 -5.31 -5.15 -0.36
N ARG A 45 -4.55 -6.03 0.25
CA ARG A 45 -4.78 -6.42 1.62
C ARG A 45 -4.52 -5.26 2.57
N SER A 46 -5.39 -5.10 3.56
CA SER A 46 -5.20 -4.11 4.59
C SER A 46 -5.63 -4.71 5.92
N PHE A 47 -5.27 -4.04 7.00
CA PHE A 47 -5.64 -4.52 8.32
C PHE A 47 -5.74 -3.33 9.26
N ARG A 48 -6.35 -3.58 10.41
CA ARG A 48 -6.47 -2.57 11.44
C ARG A 48 -5.46 -2.80 12.53
N LEU A 49 -4.79 -1.74 12.90
CA LEU A 49 -3.93 -1.75 14.06
C LEU A 49 -4.46 -0.65 14.99
N GLY A 50 -5.18 -1.08 16.03
CA GLY A 50 -5.90 -0.14 16.85
C GLY A 50 -7.01 0.50 16.03
N ARG A 51 -6.99 1.80 15.92
CA ARG A 51 -7.98 2.53 15.12
C ARG A 51 -7.53 2.83 13.73
N ARG A 52 -6.28 2.51 13.42
CA ARG A 52 -5.72 2.87 12.14
C ARG A 52 -5.84 1.74 11.16
N VAL A 53 -6.11 2.09 9.92
CA VAL A 53 -6.06 1.14 8.83
C VAL A 53 -4.68 1.26 8.22
N LEU A 54 -4.03 0.13 8.09
CA LEU A 54 -2.67 0.08 7.56
C LEU A 54 -2.57 -0.92 6.44
N TYR A 55 -1.61 -0.68 5.57
CA TYR A 55 -1.27 -1.57 4.48
C TYR A 55 0.19 -1.95 4.64
N ARG A 56 0.50 -3.19 4.31
CA ARG A 56 1.88 -3.63 4.29
C ARG A 56 2.44 -3.35 2.91
N ARG A 57 3.59 -2.70 2.85
CA ARG A 57 4.19 -2.35 1.55
C ARG A 57 4.36 -3.57 0.66
N SER A 58 4.83 -4.67 1.23
CA SER A 58 5.02 -5.89 0.45
C SER A 58 3.71 -6.41 -0.12
N ASP A 59 2.61 -6.28 0.64
CA ASP A 59 1.30 -6.70 0.16
C ASP A 59 0.84 -5.82 -1.00
N LEU A 60 1.14 -4.53 -0.94
CA LEU A 60 0.79 -3.63 -2.04
C LEU A 60 1.54 -4.01 -3.32
N HIS A 61 2.81 -4.31 -3.19
CA HIS A 61 3.60 -4.70 -4.36
C HIS A 61 3.12 -6.02 -4.95
N THR A 62 2.78 -6.96 -4.09
CA THR A 62 2.24 -8.23 -4.56
C THR A 62 0.93 -8.01 -5.31
N TRP A 63 0.07 -7.14 -4.79
CA TRP A 63 -1.20 -6.86 -5.43
C TRP A 63 -0.98 -6.17 -6.78
N ILE A 64 -0.04 -5.22 -6.83
CA ILE A 64 0.28 -4.53 -8.08
C ILE A 64 0.76 -5.54 -9.12
N ASP A 65 1.64 -6.43 -8.72
CA ASP A 65 2.17 -7.44 -9.65
C ASP A 65 1.05 -8.32 -10.20
N ALA A 66 0.11 -8.70 -9.34
CA ALA A 66 -1.01 -9.51 -9.76
C ALA A 66 -1.89 -8.76 -10.76
N GLN A 67 -2.10 -7.47 -10.54
CA GLN A 67 -2.89 -6.67 -11.46
C GLN A 67 -2.20 -6.56 -12.81
N GLN A 68 -0.90 -6.37 -12.79
CA GLN A 68 -0.13 -6.26 -14.01
C GLN A 68 -0.20 -7.56 -14.83
N ASP A 69 -0.10 -8.69 -14.14
CA ASP A 69 -0.21 -9.98 -14.80
C ASP A 69 -1.57 -10.16 -15.46
N GLN A 70 -2.62 -9.76 -14.77
CA GLN A 70 -3.96 -9.89 -15.31
C GLN A 70 -4.15 -9.02 -16.54
N ASP A 71 -3.59 -7.84 -16.51
CA ASP A 71 -3.71 -6.91 -17.62
C ASP A 71 -3.01 -7.47 -18.85
N VAL A 72 -1.83 -8.02 -18.65
CA VAL A 72 -1.08 -8.62 -19.76
C VAL A 72 -1.85 -9.76 -20.39
N ARG A 73 -2.47 -10.58 -19.56
CA ARG A 73 -3.26 -11.69 -20.08
C ARG A 73 -4.47 -11.20 -20.87
N THR A 74 -5.05 -10.12 -20.39
CA THR A 74 -6.26 -9.60 -21.02
C THR A 74 -5.99 -9.13 -22.43
N GLU A 75 -4.78 -8.72 -22.70
CA GLU A 75 -4.44 -8.23 -24.01
C GLU A 75 -4.28 -9.32 -25.04
N LEU A 76 -4.22 -10.53 -24.61
CA LEU A 76 -4.11 -11.63 -25.54
C LEU A 76 -5.47 -12.02 -26.05
#